data_6991942d055aaef291edf313a2a3cd61
#
_entry.id   6991942d055aaef291edf313a2a3cd61
#
_cell.length_a   1.000
_cell.length_b   1.000
_cell.length_c   1.000
_cell.angle_alpha   90.00
_cell.angle_beta   90.00
_cell.angle_gamma   90.00
#
_symmetry.space_group_name_H-M   'P 1'
#
loop_
_entity.id
_entity.type
_entity.pdbx_description
1 polymer ?
#
loop_
_entity_poly.entity_id
_entity_poly.type
_entity_poly.pdbx_seq_one_letter_code
_entity_poly.pdbx_strand_id
1 'polypeptide(L)'
;MGHAGRIAQAKMPRVIFSADSLGDLDRLREFLEGKSPEAWKKAKTAIATEIGSLATRAGIHKPVPDRPHHYDMQVKFGALGYTVRYHHERGGDVVVVLRMKHQREQDFL
;
A
#
# COMPACT_ATOMS: atom_id res chain seq x y z
N MET A 1 0.21 -4.08 -36.53
CA MET A 1 0.15 -4.11 -36.10
C MET A 1 0.08 -4.09 -35.15
N GLY A 2 -0.23 -4.09 -34.95
CA GLY A 2 -0.69 -3.96 -34.03
C GLY A 2 0.07 -3.77 -32.99
N HIS A 3 0.63 -3.68 -32.79
CA HIS A 3 1.20 -3.43 -31.83
C HIS A 3 1.20 -2.38 -31.19
N ALA A 4 1.16 -1.61 -31.89
CA ALA A 4 1.03 -0.25 -31.46
C ALA A 4 0.03 -0.14 -30.36
N GLY A 5 -1.10 -0.65 -30.65
CA GLY A 5 -2.15 -0.60 -29.67
C GLY A 5 -1.72 -1.15 -28.34
N ARG A 6 -0.96 -2.15 -28.39
CA ARG A 6 -0.50 -2.76 -27.15
C ARG A 6 0.41 -1.88 -26.37
N ILE A 7 1.19 -1.13 -27.05
CA ILE A 7 2.07 -0.19 -26.38
C ILE A 7 1.24 0.82 -25.64
N ALA A 8 0.24 1.33 -26.32
CA ALA A 8 -0.63 2.30 -25.71
C ALA A 8 -1.34 1.72 -24.48
N GLN A 9 -1.41 0.43 -24.44
CA GLN A 9 -2.02 -0.24 -23.33
C GLN A 9 -1.01 -0.66 -22.32
N ALA A 10 -0.17 0.22 -21.94
CA ALA A 10 0.77 -0.07 -20.89
C ALA A 10 0.01 -0.73 -19.76
N LYS A 11 0.45 -1.88 -19.37
CA LYS A 11 -0.19 -2.60 -18.32
C LYS A 11 -0.10 -1.82 -17.03
N MET A 12 -1.20 -1.78 -16.31
CA MET A 12 -1.14 -1.34 -14.93
C MET A 12 -0.43 -2.41 -14.13
N PRO A 13 0.48 -2.03 -13.24
CA PRO A 13 1.14 -3.01 -12.41
C PRO A 13 0.14 -3.74 -11.52
N ARG A 14 0.42 -4.99 -11.27
CA ARG A 14 -0.35 -5.75 -10.28
C ARG A 14 0.15 -5.39 -8.90
N VAL A 15 -0.76 -5.29 -7.96
CA VAL A 15 -0.41 -5.03 -6.58
C VAL A 15 -0.44 -6.34 -5.81
N ILE A 16 0.68 -6.72 -5.24
CA ILE A 16 0.79 -7.95 -4.47
C ILE A 16 1.29 -7.63 -3.06
N PHE A 17 1.07 -8.57 -2.14
CA PHE A 17 1.40 -8.38 -0.73
C PHE A 17 2.47 -9.35 -0.30
N SER A 18 3.48 -8.84 0.39
CA SER A 18 4.47 -9.71 1.02
C SER A 18 3.83 -10.42 2.22
N ALA A 19 4.46 -11.51 2.65
CA ALA A 19 4.00 -12.20 3.86
C ALA A 19 4.04 -11.27 5.07
N ASP A 20 5.07 -10.44 5.18
CA ASP A 20 5.18 -9.50 6.29
C ASP A 20 4.04 -8.48 6.29
N SER A 21 3.66 -7.98 5.12
CA SER A 21 2.57 -7.02 5.05
C SER A 21 1.23 -7.64 5.42
N LEU A 22 1.03 -8.91 5.08
CA LEU A 22 -0.19 -9.62 5.49
C LEU A 22 -0.21 -9.82 7.00
N GLY A 23 0.93 -10.12 7.60
CA GLY A 23 1.04 -10.21 9.05
C GLY A 23 0.77 -8.88 9.72
N ASP A 24 1.28 -7.78 9.14
CA ASP A 24 1.00 -6.44 9.63
C ASP A 24 -0.51 -6.16 9.58
N LEU A 25 -1.14 -6.51 8.47
CA LEU A 25 -2.56 -6.27 8.29
C LEU A 25 -3.38 -7.02 9.36
N ASP A 26 -3.02 -8.26 9.64
CA ASP A 26 -3.68 -9.03 10.69
C ASP A 26 -3.50 -8.38 12.05
N ARG A 27 -2.31 -7.89 12.35
CA ARG A 27 -2.02 -7.22 13.61
C ARG A 27 -2.87 -5.95 13.76
N LEU A 28 -2.94 -5.16 12.70
CA LEU A 28 -3.73 -3.93 12.70
C LEU A 28 -5.22 -4.24 12.85
N ARG A 29 -5.68 -5.30 12.18
CA ARG A 29 -7.07 -5.73 12.28
C ARG A 29 -7.41 -6.15 13.71
N GLU A 30 -6.59 -6.99 14.29
CA GLU A 30 -6.84 -7.47 15.65
C GLU A 30 -6.93 -6.34 16.65
N PHE A 31 -6.01 -5.39 16.53
CA PHE A 31 -5.99 -4.25 17.44
C PHE A 31 -7.26 -3.41 17.31
N LEU A 32 -7.63 -3.04 16.10
CA LEU A 32 -8.75 -2.13 15.89
C LEU A 32 -10.09 -2.81 16.05
N GLU A 33 -10.21 -4.05 15.59
CA GLU A 33 -11.44 -4.82 15.70
C GLU A 33 -11.78 -5.11 17.15
N GLY A 34 -10.77 -5.31 17.98
CA GLY A 34 -10.97 -5.49 19.42
C GLY A 34 -11.52 -4.26 20.08
N LYS A 35 -11.31 -3.07 19.51
CA LYS A 35 -11.87 -1.82 20.03
C LYS A 35 -13.22 -1.52 19.41
N SER A 36 -13.35 -1.70 18.11
CA SER A 36 -14.58 -1.38 17.38
C SER A 36 -14.58 -2.10 16.04
N PRO A 37 -15.43 -3.13 15.89
CA PRO A 37 -15.55 -3.82 14.59
C PRO A 37 -15.94 -2.87 13.47
N GLU A 38 -16.78 -1.88 13.75
CA GLU A 38 -17.18 -0.91 12.74
C GLU A 38 -16.01 -0.04 12.29
N ALA A 39 -15.15 0.35 13.24
CA ALA A 39 -13.96 1.12 12.90
C ALA A 39 -13.04 0.31 12.01
N TRP A 40 -12.89 -0.98 12.27
CA TRP A 40 -12.07 -1.83 11.41
C TRP A 40 -12.62 -1.91 10.01
N LYS A 41 -13.93 -2.05 9.84
CA LYS A 41 -14.53 -2.10 8.50
C LYS A 41 -14.20 -0.84 7.71
N LYS A 42 -14.27 0.32 8.35
CA LYS A 42 -13.97 1.58 7.69
C LYS A 42 -12.47 1.71 7.38
N ALA A 43 -11.62 1.31 8.31
CA ALA A 43 -10.17 1.36 8.10
C ALA A 43 -9.77 0.43 6.96
N LYS A 44 -10.33 -0.77 6.94
CA LYS A 44 -10.05 -1.74 5.89
C LYS A 44 -10.40 -1.18 4.52
N THR A 45 -11.54 -0.53 4.40
CA THR A 45 -11.96 0.09 3.15
C THR A 45 -10.99 1.20 2.74
N ALA A 46 -10.59 2.05 3.69
CA ALA A 46 -9.66 3.13 3.39
C ALA A 46 -8.31 2.57 2.91
N ILE A 47 -7.79 1.57 3.60
CA ILE A 47 -6.53 0.95 3.24
C ILE A 47 -6.64 0.30 1.85
N ALA A 48 -7.70 -0.46 1.62
CA ALA A 48 -7.88 -1.16 0.35
C ALA A 48 -8.00 -0.18 -0.82
N THR A 49 -8.72 0.92 -0.63
CA THR A 49 -8.88 1.94 -1.67
C THR A 49 -7.53 2.56 -2.04
N GLU A 50 -6.73 2.93 -1.03
CA GLU A 50 -5.45 3.55 -1.30
C GLU A 50 -4.45 2.57 -1.90
N ILE A 51 -4.44 1.33 -1.43
CA ILE A 51 -3.55 0.33 -2.02
C ILE A 51 -3.95 0.06 -3.46
N GLY A 52 -5.26 0.02 -3.73
CA GLY A 52 -5.73 -0.16 -5.10
C GLY A 52 -5.26 0.96 -6.03
N SER A 53 -5.13 2.18 -5.52
CA SER A 53 -4.67 3.30 -6.32
C SER A 53 -3.21 3.14 -6.79
N LEU A 54 -2.45 2.26 -6.15
CA LEU A 54 -1.07 2.04 -6.55
C LEU A 54 -0.95 1.41 -7.93
N ALA A 55 -2.02 0.82 -8.45
CA ALA A 55 -2.02 0.31 -9.81
C ALA A 55 -1.81 1.42 -10.85
N THR A 56 -2.14 2.66 -10.52
CA THR A 56 -2.00 3.79 -11.45
C THR A 56 -1.13 4.92 -10.92
N ARG A 57 -0.83 4.94 -9.62
CA ARG A 57 -0.19 6.09 -9.00
C ARG A 57 0.99 5.70 -8.11
N ALA A 58 1.68 4.62 -8.45
CA ALA A 58 2.74 4.09 -7.60
C ALA A 58 3.93 5.04 -7.45
N GLY A 59 4.15 5.94 -8.38
CA GLY A 59 5.33 6.79 -8.36
C GLY A 59 5.17 8.13 -7.66
N ILE A 60 4.01 8.44 -7.10
CA ILE A 60 3.76 9.78 -6.55
C ILE A 60 3.96 9.91 -5.05
N HIS A 61 4.21 8.81 -4.37
CA HIS A 61 4.33 8.84 -2.93
C HIS A 61 5.76 9.14 -2.50
N LYS A 62 5.96 9.27 -1.20
CA LYS A 62 7.23 9.73 -0.65
C LYS A 62 8.30 8.63 -0.74
N PRO A 63 9.42 8.89 -1.42
CA PRO A 63 10.51 7.92 -1.46
C PRO A 63 11.09 7.68 -0.08
N VAL A 64 11.52 6.44 0.16
CA VAL A 64 12.20 6.09 1.40
C VAL A 64 13.69 6.35 1.21
N PRO A 65 14.32 7.15 2.10
CA PRO A 65 15.76 7.42 1.97
C PRO A 65 16.59 6.15 1.96
N ASP A 66 17.60 6.12 1.10
CA ASP A 66 18.56 5.01 1.02
C ASP A 66 17.98 3.66 0.65
N ARG A 67 16.74 3.64 0.16
CA ARG A 67 16.09 2.41 -0.31
C ARG A 67 15.53 2.66 -1.70
N PRO A 68 16.30 2.36 -2.75
CA PRO A 68 15.83 2.58 -4.12
C PRO A 68 14.49 1.88 -4.37
N HIS A 69 13.60 2.57 -5.07
CA HIS A 69 12.29 2.05 -5.48
C HIS A 69 11.33 1.73 -4.32
N HIS A 70 11.66 2.21 -3.13
CA HIS A 70 10.77 2.06 -1.97
C HIS A 70 10.05 3.38 -1.70
N TYR A 71 8.78 3.29 -1.34
CA TYR A 71 7.94 4.46 -1.09
C TYR A 71 7.08 4.23 0.14
N ASP A 72 6.74 5.32 0.81
CA ASP A 72 5.78 5.29 1.91
C ASP A 72 4.54 6.07 1.51
N MET A 73 3.40 5.41 1.55
CA MET A 73 2.11 5.99 1.28
C MET A 73 1.36 6.19 2.59
N GLN A 74 0.81 7.39 2.79
CA GLN A 74 0.02 7.65 3.98
C GLN A 74 -1.46 7.43 3.67
N VAL A 75 -2.13 6.65 4.50
CA VAL A 75 -3.56 6.40 4.40
C VAL A 75 -4.24 7.10 5.54
N LYS A 76 -5.02 8.12 5.24
CA LYS A 76 -5.74 8.86 6.28
C LYS A 76 -6.90 8.05 6.84
N PHE A 77 -7.01 8.04 8.15
CA PHE A 77 -8.12 7.39 8.81
C PHE A 77 -8.28 7.98 10.21
N GLY A 78 -9.39 8.66 10.45
CA GLY A 78 -9.61 9.36 11.71
C GLY A 78 -8.60 10.49 11.87
N ALA A 79 -8.14 10.71 13.08
CA ALA A 79 -7.16 11.76 13.38
C ALA A 79 -5.77 11.40 12.90
N LEU A 80 -5.51 10.12 12.73
CA LEU A 80 -4.22 9.62 12.29
C LEU A 80 -4.44 8.75 11.06
N GLY A 81 -3.67 7.70 10.92
CA GLY A 81 -3.85 6.81 9.79
C GLY A 81 -2.78 5.73 9.78
N TYR A 82 -2.52 5.25 8.60
CA TYR A 82 -1.59 4.14 8.41
C TYR A 82 -0.51 4.52 7.42
N THR A 83 0.66 3.92 7.56
CA THR A 83 1.72 4.03 6.59
C THR A 83 1.84 2.68 5.89
N VAL A 84 1.82 2.72 4.56
CA VAL A 84 2.00 1.53 3.73
C VAL A 84 3.30 1.70 2.98
N ARG A 85 4.27 0.83 3.25
CA ARG A 85 5.55 0.83 2.53
C ARG A 85 5.48 -0.16 1.39
N TYR A 86 5.87 0.26 0.20
CA TYR A 86 5.84 -0.60 -0.97
C TYR A 86 7.08 -0.41 -1.83
N HIS A 87 7.31 -1.37 -2.69
CA HIS A 87 8.39 -1.37 -3.67
C HIS A 87 7.80 -1.33 -5.06
N HIS A 88 8.32 -0.47 -5.92
CA HIS A 88 7.89 -0.40 -7.30
C HIS A 88 9.02 0.20 -8.15
N GLU A 89 9.47 -0.55 -9.15
CA GLU A 89 10.42 -0.03 -10.12
C GLU A 89 9.64 0.66 -11.22
N ARG A 90 10.11 1.82 -11.62
CA ARG A 90 9.44 2.60 -12.64
C ARG A 90 9.25 1.76 -13.90
N GLY A 91 8.01 1.66 -14.36
CA GLY A 91 7.68 0.84 -15.51
C GLY A 91 7.59 -0.65 -15.22
N GLY A 92 7.76 -1.05 -13.97
CA GLY A 92 7.68 -2.45 -13.59
C GLY A 92 6.26 -2.99 -13.58
N ASP A 93 6.15 -4.31 -13.64
CA ASP A 93 4.86 -4.98 -13.72
C ASP A 93 4.18 -5.20 -12.38
N VAL A 94 4.87 -4.92 -11.30
CA VAL A 94 4.42 -5.29 -9.97
C VAL A 94 4.69 -4.17 -8.97
N VAL A 95 3.72 -3.94 -8.10
CA VAL A 95 3.91 -3.15 -6.89
C VAL A 95 3.82 -4.14 -5.74
N VAL A 96 4.85 -4.20 -4.91
CA VAL A 96 4.87 -5.11 -3.76
C VAL A 96 4.63 -4.31 -2.49
N VAL A 97 3.53 -4.58 -1.81
CA VAL A 97 3.29 -4.00 -0.50
C VAL A 97 4.16 -4.77 0.50
N LEU A 98 5.07 -4.07 1.14
CA LEU A 98 6.09 -4.68 1.98
C LEU A 98 5.73 -4.69 3.45
N ARG A 99 5.25 -3.57 3.97
CA ARG A 99 4.95 -3.40 5.38
C ARG A 99 3.83 -2.41 5.58
N MET A 100 3.14 -2.55 6.70
CA MET A 100 2.12 -1.58 7.11
C MET A 100 2.24 -1.30 8.60
N LYS A 101 1.93 -0.07 9.00
CA LYS A 101 1.89 0.28 10.43
C LYS A 101 0.88 1.40 10.66
N HIS A 102 0.40 1.49 11.89
CA HIS A 102 -0.36 2.65 12.33
C HIS A 102 0.62 3.80 12.57
N GLN A 103 0.20 5.02 12.31
CA GLN A 103 1.10 6.16 12.45
C GLN A 103 1.63 6.36 13.87
N ARG A 104 0.97 5.84 14.87
CA ARG A 104 1.46 5.89 16.25
C ARG A 104 2.59 4.92 16.53
N GLU A 105 2.74 3.90 15.73
CA GLU A 105 3.86 2.98 15.89
C GLU A 105 5.11 3.69 15.38
N GLN A 106 6.20 3.59 16.13
CA GLN A 106 7.41 4.34 15.78
C GLN A 106 8.08 3.78 14.54
N ASP A 107 7.99 2.48 14.36
CA ASP A 107 8.65 1.84 13.24
C ASP A 107 7.90 0.57 12.87
N PHE A 108 8.28 -0.03 11.76
CA PHE A 108 7.74 -1.32 11.35
C PHE A 108 8.29 -2.40 12.27
N LEU A 109 7.41 -3.30 12.67
CA LEU A 109 7.78 -4.38 13.60
C LEU A 109 8.58 -5.48 12.90
#